data_a1ecb315f9877d02ea0edfab9d76d4fc
#
_entry.id   a1ecb315f9877d02ea0edfab9d76d4fc
#
_cell.length_a   1.000
_cell.length_b   1.000
_cell.length_c   1.000
_cell.angle_alpha   90.00
_cell.angle_beta   90.00
_cell.angle_gamma   90.00
#
_symmetry.space_group_name_H-M   'P 1'
#
loop_
_entity.id
_entity.type
_entity.pdbx_description
1 polymer ?
#
loop_
_entity_poly.entity_id
_entity_poly.type
_entity_poly.pdbx_seq_one_letter_code
_entity_poly.pdbx_strand_id
1 'polypeptide(L)'
;MTTLSDNPQRLAEPFRVPDGVDVSIDDCEHPCKVCGKSIPYNSTLQSLGWGKGLVCDPCFAARDQVTKAEPINIVTPQVEINRLIPPLYRETDPERLPYAERQAVTQWHPGRSKGLWIHGETRRGKTRSMCLLLEKLIREGKKVRAFFHGSFGVDLVEVMRSERSFRAWKWEITRADVLVIDDLFADKITERIETAIFEIFDERISFNRPTIVTTQETKTGARDRFHSKPRCDAFFARVEEFFQVVQFKQNLQTTLEEVAA
;
A
#
# COMPACT_ATOMS: atom_id res chain seq x y z
N MET A 1 -12.67 31.52 -0.41
CA MET A 1 -12.87 30.05 -0.49
C MET A 1 -11.59 29.42 0.01
N THR A 2 -11.54 29.09 1.29
CA THR A 2 -10.36 28.53 1.96
C THR A 2 -10.52 27.02 1.95
N THR A 3 -9.65 26.33 1.24
CA THR A 3 -9.60 24.87 1.14
C THR A 3 -9.20 24.29 2.49
N LEU A 4 -10.08 23.49 3.07
CA LEU A 4 -9.79 22.66 4.23
C LEU A 4 -8.78 21.59 3.81
N SER A 5 -7.56 21.66 4.34
CA SER A 5 -6.56 20.62 4.12
C SER A 5 -6.93 19.38 4.95
N ASP A 6 -7.13 18.24 4.28
CA ASP A 6 -7.33 16.91 4.87
C ASP A 6 -6.08 16.45 5.62
N ASN A 7 -5.93 16.92 6.87
CA ASN A 7 -4.93 16.38 7.79
C ASN A 7 -5.66 15.54 8.87
N PRO A 8 -5.55 14.21 8.86
CA PRO A 8 -6.22 13.35 9.84
C PRO A 8 -5.76 13.58 11.30
N GLN A 9 -4.67 14.31 11.52
CA GLN A 9 -4.23 14.70 12.87
C GLN A 9 -5.06 15.84 13.47
N ARG A 10 -5.84 16.60 12.67
CA ARG A 10 -6.71 17.69 13.18
C ARG A 10 -7.97 17.21 13.89
N LEU A 11 -8.32 15.93 13.81
CA LEU A 11 -9.49 15.37 14.53
C LEU A 11 -9.23 15.12 16.03
N ALA A 12 -8.02 15.39 16.52
CA ALA A 12 -7.61 15.17 17.91
C ALA A 12 -7.44 16.46 18.73
N GLU A 13 -7.57 17.64 18.13
CA GLU A 13 -7.51 18.90 18.89
C GLU A 13 -8.84 19.16 19.62
N PRO A 14 -8.78 19.61 20.89
CA PRO A 14 -9.98 20.02 21.60
C PRO A 14 -10.64 21.19 20.86
N PHE A 15 -11.94 21.10 20.66
CA PHE A 15 -12.72 22.16 20.06
C PHE A 15 -12.57 23.44 20.91
N ARG A 16 -12.01 24.50 20.30
CA ARG A 16 -12.06 25.86 20.86
C ARG A 16 -13.18 26.61 20.18
N VAL A 17 -14.09 27.14 20.99
CA VAL A 17 -15.13 28.07 20.50
C VAL A 17 -14.39 29.30 19.93
N PRO A 18 -14.67 29.74 18.69
CA PRO A 18 -14.07 30.95 18.15
C PRO A 18 -14.37 32.16 19.04
N ASP A 19 -13.35 33.04 19.21
CA ASP A 19 -13.52 34.27 19.97
C ASP A 19 -14.69 35.10 19.38
N GLY A 20 -15.65 35.49 20.23
CA GLY A 20 -16.80 36.31 19.83
C GLY A 20 -18.12 35.55 19.63
N VAL A 21 -18.15 34.24 19.85
CA VAL A 21 -19.39 33.48 19.90
C VAL A 21 -19.86 33.43 21.36
N ASP A 22 -20.96 34.12 21.67
CA ASP A 22 -21.60 34.05 22.99
C ASP A 22 -22.33 32.70 23.09
N VAL A 23 -21.68 31.77 23.77
CA VAL A 23 -22.21 30.42 24.00
C VAL A 23 -22.78 30.40 25.40
N SER A 24 -24.11 30.53 25.55
CA SER A 24 -24.78 30.26 26.83
C SER A 24 -24.50 28.79 27.19
N ILE A 25 -23.83 28.59 28.32
CA ILE A 25 -23.60 27.26 28.89
C ILE A 25 -24.89 26.91 29.60
N ASP A 26 -25.73 26.07 28.95
CA ASP A 26 -26.83 25.44 29.64
C ASP A 26 -26.26 24.41 30.62
N ASP A 27 -26.92 24.23 31.79
CA ASP A 27 -26.50 23.30 32.87
C ASP A 27 -26.56 21.81 32.47
N CYS A 28 -26.20 21.49 31.25
CA CYS A 28 -26.12 20.10 30.79
C CYS A 28 -24.74 19.53 31.10
N GLU A 29 -24.72 18.48 31.88
CA GLU A 29 -23.53 17.76 32.24
C GLU A 29 -23.42 16.45 31.42
N HIS A 30 -22.30 16.25 30.77
CA HIS A 30 -21.97 14.97 30.12
C HIS A 30 -20.83 14.26 30.81
N PRO A 31 -20.90 12.95 31.07
CA PRO A 31 -19.80 12.23 31.68
C PRO A 31 -18.62 12.08 30.71
N CYS A 32 -17.42 12.36 31.16
CA CYS A 32 -16.19 12.04 30.45
C CYS A 32 -16.13 10.54 30.15
N LYS A 33 -15.88 10.16 28.92
CA LYS A 33 -15.80 8.75 28.51
C LYS A 33 -14.65 7.97 29.13
N VAL A 34 -13.67 8.66 29.69
CA VAL A 34 -12.48 8.01 30.27
C VAL A 34 -12.59 7.88 31.79
N CYS A 35 -12.96 8.94 32.50
CA CYS A 35 -12.97 8.96 33.97
C CYS A 35 -14.35 9.15 34.60
N GLY A 36 -15.41 9.35 33.82
CA GLY A 36 -16.77 9.56 34.28
C GLY A 36 -17.05 10.95 34.89
N LYS A 37 -16.07 11.85 35.01
CA LYS A 37 -16.28 13.19 35.54
C LYS A 37 -17.21 13.98 34.63
N SER A 38 -18.11 14.74 35.26
CA SER A 38 -19.02 15.65 34.57
C SER A 38 -18.27 16.74 33.82
N ILE A 39 -18.63 16.98 32.56
CA ILE A 39 -18.09 18.02 31.70
C ILE A 39 -19.25 18.96 31.34
N PRO A 40 -19.14 20.29 31.60
CA PRO A 40 -20.15 21.24 31.17
C PRO A 40 -20.26 21.21 29.64
N TYR A 41 -21.47 21.14 29.14
CA TYR A 41 -21.74 20.95 27.71
C TYR A 41 -22.89 21.83 27.22
N ASN A 42 -22.85 22.26 25.97
CA ASN A 42 -23.88 23.08 25.36
C ASN A 42 -24.89 22.19 24.60
N SER A 43 -26.17 22.30 24.95
CA SER A 43 -27.27 21.54 24.33
C SER A 43 -27.40 21.81 22.83
N THR A 44 -27.07 23.01 22.38
CA THR A 44 -27.12 23.40 20.96
C THR A 44 -26.11 22.58 20.12
N LEU A 45 -24.92 22.28 20.65
CA LEU A 45 -23.93 21.45 19.98
C LEU A 45 -24.37 19.98 19.92
N GLN A 46 -25.16 19.53 20.89
CA GLN A 46 -25.73 18.18 20.90
C GLN A 46 -26.71 17.97 19.73
N SER A 47 -27.54 18.96 19.44
CA SER A 47 -28.51 18.91 18.33
C SER A 47 -27.83 18.81 16.95
N LEU A 48 -26.59 19.31 16.83
CA LEU A 48 -25.76 19.24 15.64
C LEU A 48 -24.96 17.91 15.52
N GLY A 49 -25.21 16.96 16.44
CA GLY A 49 -24.52 15.67 16.47
C GLY A 49 -23.08 15.75 17.00
N TRP A 50 -22.69 16.88 17.57
CA TRP A 50 -21.38 17.11 18.18
C TRP A 50 -21.42 16.63 19.65
N GLY A 51 -20.33 16.09 20.16
CA GLY A 51 -20.23 15.65 21.56
C GLY A 51 -20.26 14.14 21.82
N LYS A 52 -20.42 13.32 20.80
CA LYS A 52 -20.20 11.88 20.96
C LYS A 52 -18.72 11.62 21.18
N GLY A 53 -18.31 11.52 22.46
CA GLY A 53 -16.95 11.15 22.79
C GLY A 53 -16.15 12.19 23.58
N LEU A 54 -16.85 13.10 24.27
CA LEU A 54 -16.21 14.11 25.12
C LEU A 54 -15.26 13.49 26.14
N VAL A 55 -14.07 14.06 26.23
CA VAL A 55 -13.00 13.71 27.18
C VAL A 55 -12.63 14.99 27.92
N CYS A 56 -12.57 14.96 29.26
CA CYS A 56 -12.19 16.14 30.04
C CYS A 56 -10.71 16.48 29.83
N ASP A 57 -10.34 17.75 30.01
CA ASP A 57 -8.96 18.23 29.80
C ASP A 57 -7.87 17.40 30.50
N PRO A 58 -8.03 16.97 31.77
CA PRO A 58 -7.04 16.09 32.40
C PRO A 58 -6.87 14.74 31.72
N CYS A 59 -7.98 14.12 31.24
CA CYS A 59 -7.90 12.86 30.52
C CYS A 59 -7.36 13.03 29.10
N PHE A 60 -7.63 14.15 28.47
CA PHE A 60 -7.06 14.51 27.17
C PHE A 60 -5.55 14.73 27.27
N ALA A 61 -5.11 15.50 28.27
CA ALA A 61 -3.69 15.73 28.53
C ALA A 61 -2.94 14.44 28.92
N ALA A 62 -3.58 13.56 29.70
CA ALA A 62 -3.02 12.25 30.03
C ALA A 62 -2.89 11.36 28.81
N ARG A 63 -3.86 11.41 27.88
CA ARG A 63 -3.80 10.69 26.60
C ARG A 63 -2.66 11.18 25.72
N ASP A 64 -2.43 12.49 25.66
CA ASP A 64 -1.32 13.08 24.92
C ASP A 64 0.04 12.69 25.50
N GLN A 65 0.13 12.52 26.82
CA GLN A 65 1.34 12.01 27.47
C GLN A 65 1.57 10.53 27.18
N VAL A 66 0.52 9.71 27.14
CA VAL A 66 0.61 8.29 26.79
C VAL A 66 0.96 8.11 25.31
N THR A 67 0.41 8.93 24.41
CA THR A 67 0.76 8.89 22.98
C THR A 67 2.20 9.37 22.71
N LYS A 68 2.77 10.19 23.61
CA LYS A 68 4.18 10.57 23.55
C LYS A 68 5.12 9.52 24.14
N ALA A 69 4.60 8.58 24.93
CA ALA A 69 5.37 7.56 25.65
C ALA A 69 5.26 6.15 25.04
N GLU A 70 4.52 5.95 23.96
CA GLU A 70 4.67 4.70 23.23
C GLU A 70 6.08 4.64 22.66
N PRO A 71 6.86 3.60 22.99
CA PRO A 71 8.15 3.42 22.35
C PRO A 71 7.87 3.37 20.84
N ILE A 72 8.45 4.30 20.10
CA ILE A 72 8.49 4.21 18.64
C ILE A 72 9.06 2.82 18.39
N ASN A 73 8.20 1.91 17.99
CA ASN A 73 8.62 0.55 17.63
C ASN A 73 9.43 0.74 16.34
N ILE A 74 10.74 1.03 16.53
CA ILE A 74 11.67 1.20 15.42
C ILE A 74 11.78 -0.17 14.80
N VAL A 75 10.88 -0.46 13.87
CA VAL A 75 10.96 -1.66 13.05
C VAL A 75 12.25 -1.54 12.25
N THR A 76 13.28 -2.26 12.69
CA THR A 76 14.55 -2.24 11.97
C THR A 76 14.32 -2.76 10.55
N PRO A 77 15.08 -2.27 9.55
CA PRO A 77 14.95 -2.77 8.18
C PRO A 77 14.98 -4.30 8.09
N GLN A 78 15.79 -4.94 8.95
CA GLN A 78 15.90 -6.41 8.98
C GLN A 78 14.60 -7.10 9.43
N VAL A 79 13.90 -6.53 10.41
CA VAL A 79 12.59 -7.05 10.85
C VAL A 79 11.57 -6.95 9.72
N GLU A 80 11.56 -5.84 9.00
CA GLU A 80 10.65 -5.62 7.88
C GLU A 80 10.99 -6.53 6.69
N ILE A 81 12.26 -6.73 6.37
CA ILE A 81 12.72 -7.70 5.36
C ILE A 81 12.22 -9.10 5.74
N ASN A 82 12.42 -9.51 6.99
CA ASN A 82 11.98 -10.84 7.46
C ASN A 82 10.45 -11.00 7.46
N ARG A 83 9.72 -9.91 7.63
CA ARG A 83 8.26 -9.90 7.58
C ARG A 83 7.73 -9.98 6.15
N LEU A 84 8.32 -9.24 5.22
CA LEU A 84 7.82 -9.08 3.85
C LEU A 84 8.37 -10.11 2.88
N ILE A 85 9.67 -10.40 2.93
CA ILE A 85 10.32 -11.28 1.95
C ILE A 85 10.27 -12.73 2.44
N PRO A 86 9.68 -13.66 1.66
CA PRO A 86 9.66 -15.07 2.01
C PRO A 86 11.07 -15.64 2.21
N PRO A 87 11.28 -16.58 3.17
CA PRO A 87 12.61 -17.13 3.49
C PRO A 87 13.40 -17.61 2.29
N LEU A 88 12.74 -18.28 1.34
CA LEU A 88 13.34 -18.79 0.10
C LEU A 88 14.09 -17.72 -0.73
N TYR A 89 13.70 -16.46 -0.62
CA TYR A 89 14.24 -15.37 -1.43
C TYR A 89 15.19 -14.45 -0.69
N ARG A 90 15.32 -14.57 0.65
CA ARG A 90 16.20 -13.73 1.47
C ARG A 90 17.68 -14.01 1.23
N GLU A 91 18.01 -15.27 0.90
CA GLU A 91 19.39 -15.73 0.62
C GLU A 91 19.61 -15.91 -0.88
N THR A 92 19.11 -14.98 -1.68
CA THR A 92 19.30 -15.04 -3.13
C THR A 92 20.73 -14.63 -3.47
N ASP A 93 21.49 -15.55 -4.09
CA ASP A 93 22.78 -15.24 -4.69
C ASP A 93 22.55 -14.45 -6.00
N PRO A 94 22.95 -13.18 -6.05
CA PRO A 94 22.75 -12.35 -7.23
C PRO A 94 23.49 -12.85 -8.47
N GLU A 95 24.63 -13.50 -8.31
CA GLU A 95 25.47 -13.95 -9.44
C GLU A 95 24.83 -15.14 -10.20
N ARG A 96 23.87 -15.80 -9.58
CA ARG A 96 23.09 -16.89 -10.21
C ARG A 96 21.90 -16.38 -11.02
N LEU A 97 21.72 -15.07 -11.10
CA LEU A 97 20.64 -14.45 -11.87
C LEU A 97 21.15 -13.86 -13.18
N PRO A 98 20.33 -13.83 -14.25
CA PRO A 98 20.70 -13.19 -15.51
C PRO A 98 21.15 -11.75 -15.27
N TYR A 99 22.39 -11.42 -15.65
CA TYR A 99 23.03 -10.17 -15.26
C TYR A 99 22.29 -8.93 -15.75
N ALA A 100 21.93 -8.89 -17.03
CA ALA A 100 21.32 -7.71 -17.65
C ALA A 100 19.93 -7.42 -17.04
N GLU A 101 19.10 -8.45 -16.88
CA GLU A 101 17.75 -8.35 -16.34
C GLU A 101 17.81 -8.02 -14.84
N ARG A 102 18.72 -8.67 -14.09
CA ARG A 102 18.95 -8.34 -12.67
C ARG A 102 19.36 -6.88 -12.51
N GLN A 103 20.30 -6.39 -13.31
CA GLN A 103 20.75 -5.00 -13.27
C GLN A 103 19.61 -4.04 -13.59
N ALA A 104 18.82 -4.31 -14.63
CA ALA A 104 17.68 -3.48 -14.99
C ALA A 104 16.65 -3.38 -13.85
N VAL A 105 16.43 -4.46 -13.08
CA VAL A 105 15.54 -4.49 -11.93
C VAL A 105 16.16 -3.78 -10.72
N THR A 106 17.40 -4.14 -10.33
CA THR A 106 18.01 -3.63 -9.08
C THR A 106 18.45 -2.17 -9.17
N GLN A 107 18.67 -1.64 -10.37
CA GLN A 107 18.98 -0.22 -10.60
C GLN A 107 17.71 0.64 -10.71
N TRP A 108 16.54 0.04 -10.80
CA TRP A 108 15.29 0.78 -10.78
C TRP A 108 15.14 1.56 -9.47
N HIS A 109 14.58 2.78 -9.54
CA HIS A 109 14.37 3.63 -8.38
C HIS A 109 13.03 4.36 -8.50
N PRO A 110 12.22 4.43 -7.42
CA PRO A 110 10.87 4.99 -7.45
C PRO A 110 10.80 6.48 -7.81
N GLY A 111 11.91 7.23 -7.67
CA GLY A 111 11.98 8.65 -8.05
C GLY A 111 12.29 8.91 -9.53
N ARG A 112 12.66 7.88 -10.31
CA ARG A 112 13.06 8.02 -11.72
C ARG A 112 12.06 7.43 -12.71
N SER A 113 11.28 6.47 -12.30
CA SER A 113 10.29 5.80 -13.14
C SER A 113 8.98 5.59 -12.39
N LYS A 114 7.94 5.47 -13.15
CA LYS A 114 6.57 5.42 -12.65
C LYS A 114 6.23 4.06 -12.01
N GLY A 115 6.66 2.98 -12.61
CA GLY A 115 6.47 1.60 -12.14
C GLY A 115 7.48 0.65 -12.77
N LEU A 116 7.47 -0.62 -12.34
CA LEU A 116 8.34 -1.66 -12.89
C LEU A 116 7.51 -2.89 -13.24
N TRP A 117 7.52 -3.27 -14.51
CA TRP A 117 6.82 -4.43 -15.03
C TRP A 117 7.82 -5.50 -15.44
N ILE A 118 7.88 -6.60 -14.70
CA ILE A 118 8.83 -7.69 -14.90
C ILE A 118 8.06 -8.89 -15.45
N HIS A 119 8.32 -9.28 -16.68
CA HIS A 119 7.64 -10.42 -17.27
C HIS A 119 8.59 -11.45 -17.87
N GLY A 120 8.07 -12.65 -18.11
CA GLY A 120 8.82 -13.76 -18.69
C GLY A 120 8.40 -15.11 -18.11
N GLU A 121 8.91 -16.18 -18.68
CA GLU A 121 8.56 -17.55 -18.28
C GLU A 121 8.89 -17.86 -16.81
N THR A 122 8.28 -18.93 -16.31
CA THR A 122 8.55 -19.46 -14.96
C THR A 122 10.03 -19.81 -14.78
N ARG A 123 10.53 -19.67 -13.55
CA ARG A 123 11.94 -20.00 -13.16
C ARG A 123 13.03 -19.19 -13.85
N ARG A 124 12.70 -18.02 -14.41
CA ARG A 124 13.68 -17.11 -15.03
C ARG A 124 14.33 -16.13 -14.04
N GLY A 125 14.02 -16.17 -12.76
CA GLY A 125 14.62 -15.30 -11.74
C GLY A 125 13.88 -14.00 -11.44
N LYS A 126 12.70 -13.76 -12.01
CA LYS A 126 11.90 -12.54 -11.80
C LYS A 126 11.69 -12.20 -10.32
N THR A 127 11.05 -13.11 -9.58
CA THR A 127 10.75 -12.94 -8.16
C THR A 127 12.01 -12.73 -7.32
N ARG A 128 13.11 -13.46 -7.63
CA ARG A 128 14.38 -13.28 -6.92
C ARG A 128 14.99 -11.90 -7.15
N SER A 129 15.04 -11.44 -8.40
CA SER A 129 15.53 -10.09 -8.73
C SER A 129 14.66 -9.00 -8.11
N MET A 130 13.35 -9.19 -8.11
CA MET A 130 12.41 -8.30 -7.42
C MET A 130 12.67 -8.28 -5.90
N CYS A 131 12.94 -9.40 -5.26
CA CYS A 131 13.24 -9.46 -3.83
C CYS A 131 14.55 -8.74 -3.47
N LEU A 132 15.59 -8.81 -4.31
CA LEU A 132 16.80 -8.02 -4.13
C LEU A 132 16.51 -6.50 -4.18
N LEU A 133 15.68 -6.07 -5.13
CA LEU A 133 15.23 -4.68 -5.18
C LEU A 133 14.40 -4.30 -3.95
N LEU A 134 13.49 -5.17 -3.52
CA LEU A 134 12.63 -4.96 -2.37
C LEU A 134 13.44 -4.78 -1.08
N GLU A 135 14.45 -5.62 -0.87
CA GLU A 135 15.37 -5.49 0.26
C GLU A 135 16.08 -4.11 0.26
N LYS A 136 16.57 -3.68 -0.90
CA LYS A 136 17.18 -2.35 -1.07
C LYS A 136 16.20 -1.24 -0.69
N LEU A 137 14.96 -1.26 -1.19
CA LEU A 137 13.95 -0.25 -0.92
C LEU A 137 13.58 -0.18 0.57
N ILE A 138 13.47 -1.34 1.24
CA ILE A 138 13.23 -1.39 2.68
C ILE A 138 14.40 -0.78 3.46
N ARG A 139 15.65 -1.08 3.08
CA ARG A 139 16.83 -0.47 3.70
C ARG A 139 16.92 1.03 3.47
N GLU A 140 16.37 1.54 2.37
CA GLU A 140 16.22 2.97 2.07
C GLU A 140 15.05 3.63 2.83
N GLY A 141 14.33 2.87 3.68
CA GLY A 141 13.22 3.38 4.50
C GLY A 141 11.90 3.57 3.75
N LYS A 142 11.74 2.97 2.57
CA LYS A 142 10.47 3.04 1.84
C LYS A 142 9.39 2.19 2.51
N LYS A 143 8.18 2.72 2.62
CA LYS A 143 7.00 1.97 3.04
C LYS A 143 6.53 1.08 1.90
N VAL A 144 6.76 -0.22 2.03
CA VAL A 144 6.42 -1.20 1.01
C VAL A 144 5.22 -2.03 1.44
N ARG A 145 4.30 -2.26 0.51
CA ARG A 145 3.27 -3.30 0.63
C ARG A 145 3.53 -4.34 -0.45
N ALA A 146 3.68 -5.61 -0.03
CA ALA A 146 4.04 -6.69 -0.95
C ALA A 146 3.06 -7.86 -0.85
N PHE A 147 2.72 -8.42 -2.01
CA PHE A 147 1.89 -9.60 -2.18
C PHE A 147 2.66 -10.61 -3.02
N PHE A 148 2.87 -11.80 -2.47
CA PHE A 148 3.62 -12.88 -3.11
C PHE A 148 2.71 -14.04 -3.53
N HIS A 149 3.13 -14.79 -4.54
CA HIS A 149 2.48 -16.05 -4.96
C HIS A 149 0.99 -15.92 -5.25
N GLY A 150 0.59 -14.85 -5.94
CA GLY A 150 -0.82 -14.62 -6.27
C GLY A 150 -1.71 -14.23 -5.09
N SER A 151 -1.15 -14.04 -3.89
CA SER A 151 -1.94 -13.68 -2.69
C SER A 151 -2.73 -12.38 -2.86
N PHE A 152 -2.30 -11.49 -3.75
CA PHE A 152 -3.03 -10.25 -4.06
C PHE A 152 -4.48 -10.52 -4.47
N GLY A 153 -4.70 -11.48 -5.37
CA GLY A 153 -6.04 -11.85 -5.81
C GLY A 153 -6.87 -12.48 -4.70
N VAL A 154 -6.26 -13.31 -3.86
CA VAL A 154 -6.92 -13.96 -2.72
C VAL A 154 -7.35 -12.92 -1.68
N ASP A 155 -6.43 -12.05 -1.26
CA ASP A 155 -6.70 -10.96 -0.30
C ASP A 155 -7.79 -10.02 -0.84
N LEU A 156 -7.72 -9.70 -2.14
CA LEU A 156 -8.71 -8.84 -2.79
C LEU A 156 -10.12 -9.46 -2.75
N VAL A 157 -10.26 -10.75 -3.03
CA VAL A 157 -11.55 -11.48 -2.93
C VAL A 157 -12.07 -11.46 -1.50
N GLU A 158 -11.21 -11.67 -0.52
CA GLU A 158 -11.59 -11.71 0.88
C GLU A 158 -12.08 -10.34 1.37
N VAL A 159 -11.33 -9.28 1.11
CA VAL A 159 -11.71 -7.93 1.57
C VAL A 159 -12.93 -7.37 0.84
N MET A 160 -13.20 -7.81 -0.39
CA MET A 160 -14.41 -7.44 -1.14
C MET A 160 -15.72 -7.98 -0.56
N ARG A 161 -15.67 -8.90 0.41
CA ARG A 161 -16.86 -9.38 1.12
C ARG A 161 -17.52 -8.29 2.00
N SER A 162 -16.74 -7.27 2.37
CA SER A 162 -17.21 -6.12 3.13
C SER A 162 -16.71 -4.82 2.49
N GLU A 163 -17.63 -3.90 2.17
CA GLU A 163 -17.26 -2.59 1.59
C GLU A 163 -16.32 -1.79 2.50
N ARG A 164 -16.54 -1.85 3.81
CA ARG A 164 -15.66 -1.18 4.80
C ARG A 164 -14.26 -1.77 4.80
N SER A 165 -14.14 -3.10 4.72
CA SER A 165 -12.85 -3.79 4.66
C SER A 165 -12.12 -3.47 3.36
N PHE A 166 -12.84 -3.45 2.23
CA PHE A 166 -12.26 -3.10 0.94
C PHE A 166 -11.72 -1.67 0.91
N ARG A 167 -12.47 -0.69 1.44
CA ARG A 167 -12.01 0.71 1.50
C ARG A 167 -10.75 0.87 2.35
N ALA A 168 -10.70 0.24 3.53
CA ALA A 168 -9.54 0.31 4.41
C ALA A 168 -8.30 -0.33 3.75
N TRP A 169 -8.46 -1.52 3.19
CA TRP A 169 -7.39 -2.25 2.50
C TRP A 169 -6.90 -1.49 1.26
N LYS A 170 -7.83 -0.99 0.41
CA LYS A 170 -7.49 -0.16 -0.75
C LYS A 170 -6.70 1.08 -0.33
N TRP A 171 -7.12 1.75 0.75
CA TRP A 171 -6.43 2.91 1.29
C TRP A 171 -4.98 2.60 1.69
N GLU A 172 -4.73 1.47 2.35
CA GLU A 172 -3.37 1.04 2.71
C GLU A 172 -2.48 0.83 1.48
N ILE A 173 -2.95 0.08 0.50
CA ILE A 173 -2.14 -0.29 -0.68
C ILE A 173 -1.96 0.88 -1.64
N THR A 174 -2.94 1.77 -1.76
CA THR A 174 -2.80 2.96 -2.62
C THR A 174 -1.88 4.01 -2.00
N ARG A 175 -1.67 3.99 -0.68
CA ARG A 175 -0.80 4.94 0.04
C ARG A 175 0.61 4.44 0.35
N ALA A 176 0.90 3.17 0.16
CA ALA A 176 2.27 2.68 0.27
C ALA A 176 3.20 3.39 -0.73
N ASP A 177 4.44 3.69 -0.33
CA ASP A 177 5.42 4.32 -1.22
C ASP A 177 5.66 3.44 -2.45
N VAL A 178 5.75 2.13 -2.24
CA VAL A 178 5.88 1.12 -3.31
C VAL A 178 4.91 -0.02 -3.05
N LEU A 179 4.10 -0.36 -4.04
CA LEU A 179 3.29 -1.58 -4.08
C LEU A 179 4.02 -2.64 -4.89
N VAL A 180 4.09 -3.85 -4.35
CA VAL A 180 4.70 -5.01 -5.02
C VAL A 180 3.67 -6.11 -5.19
N ILE A 181 3.48 -6.59 -6.40
CA ILE A 181 2.56 -7.70 -6.72
C ILE A 181 3.34 -8.75 -7.50
N ASP A 182 3.58 -9.89 -6.85
CA ASP A 182 4.26 -11.03 -7.48
C ASP A 182 3.25 -11.96 -8.15
N ASP A 183 3.58 -12.36 -9.36
CA ASP A 183 2.81 -13.31 -10.18
C ASP A 183 1.37 -12.85 -10.50
N LEU A 184 1.23 -11.57 -10.87
CA LEU A 184 -0.05 -11.00 -11.30
C LEU A 184 -0.55 -11.74 -12.56
N PHE A 185 -1.84 -12.06 -12.59
CA PHE A 185 -2.51 -12.83 -13.66
C PHE A 185 -2.14 -14.32 -13.70
N ALA A 186 -1.66 -14.91 -12.61
CA ALA A 186 -1.50 -16.36 -12.53
C ALA A 186 -2.84 -17.10 -12.79
N ASP A 187 -3.92 -16.54 -12.28
CA ASP A 187 -5.28 -17.07 -12.44
C ASP A 187 -6.17 -16.16 -13.31
N LYS A 188 -7.30 -16.72 -13.75
CA LYS A 188 -8.35 -15.93 -14.38
C LYS A 188 -8.97 -14.96 -13.37
N ILE A 189 -9.18 -13.72 -13.79
CA ILE A 189 -9.78 -12.68 -12.97
C ILE A 189 -11.26 -12.48 -13.30
N THR A 190 -12.08 -12.29 -12.27
CA THR A 190 -13.50 -11.94 -12.46
C THR A 190 -13.61 -10.45 -12.82
N GLU A 191 -14.73 -10.04 -13.40
CA GLU A 191 -14.99 -8.64 -13.75
C GLU A 191 -14.83 -7.69 -12.54
N ARG A 192 -15.24 -8.13 -11.36
CA ARG A 192 -15.11 -7.35 -10.12
C ARG A 192 -13.66 -7.16 -9.71
N ILE A 193 -12.85 -8.21 -9.81
CA ILE A 193 -11.40 -8.15 -9.54
C ILE A 193 -10.72 -7.26 -10.56
N GLU A 194 -11.06 -7.41 -11.84
CA GLU A 194 -10.57 -6.57 -12.94
C GLU A 194 -10.80 -5.09 -12.64
N THR A 195 -12.04 -4.73 -12.27
CA THR A 195 -12.38 -3.34 -11.91
C THR A 195 -11.54 -2.82 -10.73
N ALA A 196 -11.37 -3.62 -9.68
CA ALA A 196 -10.57 -3.22 -8.53
C ALA A 196 -9.08 -3.04 -8.86
N ILE A 197 -8.52 -3.92 -9.70
CA ILE A 197 -7.13 -3.78 -10.17
C ILE A 197 -6.98 -2.45 -10.93
N PHE A 198 -7.88 -2.14 -11.85
CA PHE A 198 -7.86 -0.88 -12.57
C PHE A 198 -7.88 0.33 -11.64
N GLU A 199 -8.81 0.36 -10.69
CA GLU A 199 -8.93 1.46 -9.73
C GLU A 199 -7.65 1.66 -8.92
N ILE A 200 -7.03 0.57 -8.46
CA ILE A 200 -5.79 0.62 -7.67
C ILE A 200 -4.63 1.16 -8.51
N PHE A 201 -4.48 0.67 -9.74
CA PHE A 201 -3.41 1.11 -10.62
C PHE A 201 -3.60 2.57 -11.05
N ASP A 202 -4.81 2.97 -11.46
CA ASP A 202 -5.12 4.34 -11.86
C ASP A 202 -4.88 5.33 -10.72
N GLU A 203 -5.31 4.99 -9.49
CA GLU A 203 -5.08 5.83 -8.31
C GLU A 203 -3.57 5.97 -8.03
N ARG A 204 -2.82 4.87 -8.07
CA ARG A 204 -1.38 4.92 -7.80
C ARG A 204 -0.62 5.70 -8.88
N ILE A 205 -0.96 5.51 -10.15
CA ILE A 205 -0.39 6.26 -11.28
C ILE A 205 -0.68 7.76 -11.12
N SER A 206 -1.92 8.12 -10.84
CA SER A 206 -2.35 9.52 -10.67
C SER A 206 -1.62 10.24 -9.55
N PHE A 207 -1.23 9.52 -8.50
CA PHE A 207 -0.47 10.07 -7.36
C PHE A 207 1.05 9.82 -7.44
N ASN A 208 1.58 9.42 -8.60
CA ASN A 208 3.00 9.10 -8.81
C ASN A 208 3.54 8.08 -7.78
N ARG A 209 2.74 7.10 -7.42
CA ARG A 209 3.12 6.01 -6.51
C ARG A 209 3.45 4.77 -7.30
N PRO A 210 4.72 4.40 -7.43
CA PRO A 210 5.12 3.30 -8.29
C PRO A 210 4.62 1.95 -7.79
N THR A 211 4.32 1.09 -8.75
CA THR A 211 3.97 -0.32 -8.54
C THR A 211 4.99 -1.19 -9.23
N ILE A 212 5.45 -2.24 -8.54
CA ILE A 212 6.31 -3.28 -9.09
C ILE A 212 5.47 -4.52 -9.30
N VAL A 213 5.49 -5.06 -10.49
CA VAL A 213 4.72 -6.26 -10.86
C VAL A 213 5.65 -7.30 -11.45
N THR A 214 5.50 -8.55 -11.02
CA THR A 214 6.00 -9.68 -11.79
C THR A 214 4.83 -10.45 -12.40
N THR A 215 5.01 -11.01 -13.58
CA THR A 215 4.01 -11.84 -14.25
C THR A 215 4.69 -12.83 -15.22
N GLN A 216 3.99 -13.91 -15.52
CA GLN A 216 4.38 -14.82 -16.60
C GLN A 216 3.78 -14.38 -17.94
N GLU A 217 2.72 -13.60 -17.88
CA GLU A 217 1.91 -13.27 -19.04
C GLU A 217 2.49 -12.10 -19.83
N THR A 218 2.47 -12.25 -21.14
CA THR A 218 2.59 -11.15 -22.09
C THR A 218 1.23 -10.46 -22.24
N LYS A 219 1.19 -9.29 -22.91
CA LYS A 219 -0.09 -8.63 -23.25
C LYS A 219 -1.07 -9.58 -23.94
N THR A 220 -0.58 -10.39 -24.86
CA THR A 220 -1.42 -11.36 -25.59
C THR A 220 -1.94 -12.46 -24.67
N GLY A 221 -1.09 -13.04 -23.82
CA GLY A 221 -1.50 -14.08 -22.86
C GLY A 221 -2.46 -13.55 -21.80
N ALA A 222 -2.23 -12.33 -21.32
CA ALA A 222 -3.11 -11.70 -20.35
C ALA A 222 -4.53 -11.45 -20.87
N ARG A 223 -4.73 -11.26 -22.18
CA ARG A 223 -6.07 -11.07 -22.78
C ARG A 223 -7.04 -12.22 -22.48
N ASP A 224 -6.54 -13.42 -22.33
CA ASP A 224 -7.37 -14.59 -21.99
C ASP A 224 -7.66 -14.69 -20.47
N ARG A 225 -6.95 -13.93 -19.66
CA ARG A 225 -7.17 -13.81 -18.22
C ARG A 225 -8.20 -12.75 -17.87
N PHE A 226 -8.29 -11.68 -18.68
CA PHE A 226 -9.25 -10.60 -18.50
C PHE A 226 -10.66 -11.01 -18.91
N HIS A 227 -11.65 -10.50 -18.20
CA HIS A 227 -13.04 -10.62 -18.55
C HIS A 227 -13.36 -9.80 -19.80
N SER A 228 -12.79 -8.61 -19.92
CA SER A 228 -13.00 -7.66 -21.03
C SER A 228 -11.71 -7.41 -21.80
N LYS A 229 -11.68 -7.82 -23.08
CA LYS A 229 -10.54 -7.55 -23.98
C LYS A 229 -10.21 -6.05 -24.13
N PRO A 230 -11.20 -5.15 -24.34
CA PRO A 230 -10.93 -3.71 -24.38
C PRO A 230 -10.31 -3.17 -23.08
N ARG A 231 -10.73 -3.68 -21.91
CA ARG A 231 -10.11 -3.30 -20.63
C ARG A 231 -8.67 -3.80 -20.54
N CYS A 232 -8.39 -5.01 -20.98
CA CYS A 232 -7.02 -5.52 -21.07
C CYS A 232 -6.14 -4.59 -21.91
N ASP A 233 -6.60 -4.20 -23.10
CA ASP A 233 -5.86 -3.30 -23.97
C ASP A 233 -5.62 -1.93 -23.32
N ALA A 234 -6.63 -1.36 -22.65
CA ALA A 234 -6.50 -0.12 -21.89
C ALA A 234 -5.53 -0.25 -20.70
N PHE A 235 -5.52 -1.39 -20.01
CA PHE A 235 -4.59 -1.66 -18.94
C PHE A 235 -3.15 -1.70 -19.46
N PHE A 236 -2.88 -2.45 -20.52
CA PHE A 236 -1.53 -2.55 -21.07
C PHE A 236 -1.06 -1.25 -21.74
N ALA A 237 -1.96 -0.42 -22.27
CA ALA A 237 -1.58 0.94 -22.70
C ALA A 237 -1.01 1.76 -21.53
N ARG A 238 -1.60 1.65 -20.33
CA ARG A 238 -1.05 2.28 -19.12
C ARG A 238 0.29 1.67 -18.69
N VAL A 239 0.44 0.36 -18.81
CA VAL A 239 1.72 -0.30 -18.51
C VAL A 239 2.81 0.22 -19.45
N GLU A 240 2.54 0.29 -20.75
CA GLU A 240 3.49 0.80 -21.76
C GLU A 240 3.86 2.27 -21.49
N GLU A 241 2.92 3.10 -21.06
CA GLU A 241 3.15 4.53 -20.79
C GLU A 241 3.81 4.78 -19.42
N PHE A 242 3.42 4.03 -18.39
CA PHE A 242 3.73 4.35 -16.99
C PHE A 242 4.66 3.37 -16.30
N PHE A 243 5.17 2.35 -16.98
CA PHE A 243 6.09 1.39 -16.39
C PHE A 243 7.38 1.24 -17.23
N GLN A 244 8.47 0.98 -16.53
CA GLN A 244 9.65 0.38 -17.16
C GLN A 244 9.38 -1.12 -17.29
N VAL A 245 9.51 -1.64 -18.51
CA VAL A 245 9.29 -3.06 -18.79
C VAL A 245 10.62 -3.79 -18.85
N VAL A 246 10.74 -4.89 -18.10
CA VAL A 246 11.91 -5.77 -18.10
C VAL A 246 11.47 -7.19 -18.43
N GLN A 247 12.00 -7.75 -19.51
CA GLN A 247 11.70 -9.10 -19.95
C GLN A 247 12.84 -10.05 -19.58
N PHE A 248 12.53 -11.09 -18.79
CA PHE A 248 13.45 -12.16 -18.48
C PHE A 248 13.42 -13.23 -19.57
N LYS A 249 14.49 -13.30 -20.36
CA LYS A 249 14.62 -14.19 -21.53
C LYS A 249 15.46 -15.44 -21.25
N GLN A 250 16.49 -15.35 -20.41
CA GLN A 250 17.43 -16.44 -20.14
C GLN A 250 16.92 -17.42 -19.08
N ASN A 251 17.26 -18.70 -19.23
CA ASN A 251 16.95 -19.73 -18.25
C ASN A 251 18.05 -19.72 -17.16
N LEU A 252 17.67 -19.74 -15.88
CA LEU A 252 18.61 -19.88 -14.77
C LEU A 252 19.50 -21.12 -14.87
N GLN A 253 18.99 -22.22 -15.46
CA GLN A 253 19.76 -23.46 -15.64
C GLN A 253 20.86 -23.32 -16.68
N THR A 254 20.62 -22.61 -17.78
CA THR A 254 21.64 -22.38 -18.83
C THR A 254 22.83 -21.59 -18.30
N THR A 255 22.56 -20.61 -17.41
CA THR A 255 23.64 -19.78 -16.80
C THR A 255 24.54 -20.60 -15.87
N LEU A 256 24.01 -21.67 -15.23
CA LEU A 256 24.81 -22.54 -14.36
C LEU A 256 25.70 -23.53 -15.15
N GLU A 257 25.29 -23.92 -16.35
CA GLU A 257 26.07 -24.77 -17.24
C GLU A 257 27.22 -23.98 -17.90
N GLU A 258 26.99 -22.69 -18.26
CA GLU A 258 27.99 -21.79 -18.80
C GLU A 258 29.08 -21.39 -17.77
N VAL A 259 28.76 -21.36 -16.47
CA VAL A 259 29.73 -21.09 -15.38
C VAL A 259 30.48 -22.35 -14.96
N ALA A 260 29.95 -23.54 -15.28
CA ALA A 260 30.55 -24.82 -14.94
C ALA A 260 31.45 -25.40 -16.09
N ALA A 261 31.46 -24.76 -17.25
CA ALA A 261 32.29 -25.10 -18.41
C ALA A 261 33.49 -24.15 -18.50
#